data_08cec9e88c9450e15964f94b0c7e5c10
#
_entry.id   08cec9e88c9450e15964f94b0c7e5c10
#
_cell.length_a   1.000
_cell.length_b   1.000
_cell.length_c   1.000
_cell.angle_alpha   90.00
_cell.angle_beta   90.00
_cell.angle_gamma   90.00
#
_symmetry.space_group_name_H-M   'P 1'
#
loop_
_entity.id
_entity.type
_entity.pdbx_description
1 polymer ?
#
loop_
_entity_poly.entity_id
_entity_poly.type
_entity_poly.pdbx_seq_one_letter_code
_entity_poly.pdbx_strand_id
1 'polypeptide(L)'
;MSDELRLWAVRGATKAERNDPEAIVEATEELMRELISRNDLTSDRIVSCIFTSTHDLNAQFPAVAARNLGLDRVPLLCAQEVDVPGAMPSVIRTLLHYYGPDDHTPAHAYLGEAQELRSDLKAAQ
;
A
#
# COMPACT_ATOMS: atom_id res chain seq x y z
N MET A 1 -24.10 11.80 11.72
CA MET A 1 -23.30 11.03 10.75
C MET A 1 -23.64 11.47 9.35
N SER A 2 -22.62 11.73 8.53
CA SER A 2 -22.85 12.17 7.17
C SER A 2 -22.99 10.96 6.23
N ASP A 3 -23.96 11.03 5.31
CA ASP A 3 -24.10 10.05 4.24
C ASP A 3 -23.26 10.41 3.00
N GLU A 4 -22.63 11.59 3.04
CA GLU A 4 -21.82 12.02 1.92
C GLU A 4 -20.49 11.28 1.87
N LEU A 5 -20.07 10.95 0.65
CA LEU A 5 -18.79 10.33 0.42
C LEU A 5 -17.76 11.36 -0.02
N ARG A 6 -16.56 11.14 0.40
CA ARG A 6 -15.41 11.96 0.05
C ARG A 6 -14.30 11.07 -0.46
N LEU A 7 -13.47 11.61 -1.36
CA LEU A 7 -12.30 10.89 -1.83
C LEU A 7 -11.17 11.02 -0.82
N TRP A 8 -10.68 9.88 -0.38
CA TRP A 8 -9.58 9.78 0.59
C TRP A 8 -8.39 9.07 -0.03
N ALA A 9 -7.24 9.23 0.59
CA ALA A 9 -6.05 8.47 0.26
C ALA A 9 -5.42 7.91 1.53
N VAL A 10 -4.88 6.71 1.43
CA VAL A 10 -4.18 6.08 2.54
C VAL A 10 -2.88 5.48 2.02
N ARG A 11 -1.85 5.47 2.85
CA ARG A 11 -0.54 4.94 2.52
C ARG A 11 -0.20 3.74 3.38
N GLY A 12 0.63 2.88 2.82
CA GLY A 12 1.18 1.78 3.57
C GLY A 12 2.56 1.40 3.07
N ALA A 13 3.29 0.68 3.90
CA ALA A 13 4.60 0.16 3.55
C ALA A 13 4.87 -1.13 4.30
N THR A 14 5.66 -2.00 3.68
CA THR A 14 6.11 -3.25 4.28
C THR A 14 7.46 -3.62 3.68
N LYS A 15 8.13 -4.62 4.27
CA LYS A 15 9.34 -5.21 3.70
C LYS A 15 9.05 -6.62 3.26
N ALA A 16 9.58 -7.00 2.09
CA ALA A 16 9.61 -8.39 1.67
C ALA A 16 10.81 -9.07 2.32
N GLU A 17 10.66 -10.32 2.71
CA GLU A 17 11.75 -11.08 3.34
C GLU A 17 12.91 -11.32 2.38
N ARG A 18 12.60 -11.47 1.10
CA ARG A 18 13.60 -11.74 0.06
C ARG A 18 13.02 -11.40 -1.30
N ASN A 19 13.87 -11.31 -2.30
CA ASN A 19 13.45 -11.03 -3.67
C ASN A 19 13.06 -12.33 -4.40
N ASP A 20 11.85 -12.82 -4.11
CA ASP A 20 11.25 -13.87 -4.91
C ASP A 20 9.74 -13.61 -5.06
N PRO A 21 9.08 -14.26 -6.04
CA PRO A 21 7.68 -13.96 -6.33
C PRO A 21 6.76 -14.16 -5.12
N GLU A 22 6.94 -15.25 -4.38
CA GLU A 22 6.07 -15.56 -3.24
C GLU A 22 6.24 -14.56 -2.11
N ALA A 23 7.48 -14.21 -1.77
CA ALA A 23 7.75 -13.29 -0.68
C ALA A 23 7.19 -11.90 -0.98
N ILE A 24 7.31 -11.43 -2.22
CA ILE A 24 6.77 -10.14 -2.64
C ILE A 24 5.25 -10.13 -2.55
N VAL A 25 4.60 -11.19 -3.05
CA VAL A 25 3.14 -11.28 -3.03
C VAL A 25 2.61 -11.41 -1.60
N GLU A 26 3.23 -12.26 -0.76
CA GLU A 26 2.79 -12.43 0.62
C GLU A 26 2.89 -11.14 1.42
N ALA A 27 4.01 -10.42 1.31
CA ALA A 27 4.18 -9.15 2.01
C ALA A 27 3.14 -8.12 1.56
N THR A 28 2.90 -8.06 0.26
CA THR A 28 1.93 -7.11 -0.30
C THR A 28 0.51 -7.46 0.09
N GLU A 29 0.15 -8.76 0.09
CA GLU A 29 -1.19 -9.18 0.53
C GLU A 29 -1.43 -8.83 1.99
N GLU A 30 -0.44 -9.06 2.85
CA GLU A 30 -0.56 -8.70 4.26
C GLU A 30 -0.80 -7.19 4.43
N LEU A 31 -0.03 -6.37 3.71
CA LEU A 31 -0.19 -4.92 3.75
C LEU A 31 -1.57 -4.49 3.27
N MET A 32 -2.04 -5.06 2.16
CA MET A 32 -3.36 -4.72 1.61
C MET A 32 -4.48 -5.13 2.55
N ARG A 33 -4.39 -6.31 3.17
CA ARG A 33 -5.40 -6.74 4.14
C ARG A 33 -5.47 -5.78 5.32
N GLU A 34 -4.32 -5.30 5.81
CA GLU A 34 -4.30 -4.33 6.90
C GLU A 34 -4.96 -3.03 6.51
N LEU A 35 -4.64 -2.49 5.34
CA LEU A 35 -5.24 -1.25 4.88
C LEU A 35 -6.75 -1.39 4.67
N ILE A 36 -7.18 -2.48 4.08
CA ILE A 36 -8.60 -2.75 3.84
C ILE A 36 -9.35 -2.86 5.16
N SER A 37 -8.79 -3.60 6.11
CA SER A 37 -9.42 -3.81 7.42
C SER A 37 -9.47 -2.53 8.24
N ARG A 38 -8.37 -1.80 8.32
CA ARG A 38 -8.29 -0.58 9.15
C ARG A 38 -9.19 0.54 8.64
N ASN A 39 -9.49 0.54 7.35
CA ASN A 39 -10.26 1.63 6.72
C ASN A 39 -11.64 1.22 6.24
N ASP A 40 -12.09 0.01 6.58
CA ASP A 40 -13.40 -0.51 6.20
C ASP A 40 -13.64 -0.42 4.70
N LEU A 41 -12.67 -0.82 3.90
CA LEU A 41 -12.74 -0.67 2.45
C LEU A 41 -13.48 -1.82 1.79
N THR A 42 -14.25 -1.47 0.76
CA THR A 42 -14.86 -2.44 -0.14
C THR A 42 -14.32 -2.17 -1.55
N SER A 43 -14.22 -3.22 -2.37
CA SER A 43 -13.62 -3.08 -3.69
C SER A 43 -14.34 -2.06 -4.58
N ASP A 44 -15.65 -1.92 -4.43
CA ASP A 44 -16.44 -0.97 -5.21
C ASP A 44 -16.18 0.50 -4.85
N ARG A 45 -15.56 0.76 -3.70
CA ARG A 45 -15.21 2.12 -3.29
C ARG A 45 -13.76 2.48 -3.55
N ILE A 46 -12.93 1.51 -3.90
CA ILE A 46 -11.52 1.75 -4.21
C ILE A 46 -11.42 2.27 -5.64
N VAL A 47 -10.79 3.43 -5.79
CA VAL A 47 -10.69 4.14 -7.08
C VAL A 47 -9.45 3.73 -7.83
N SER A 48 -8.31 3.66 -7.14
CA SER A 48 -7.03 3.31 -7.74
C SER A 48 -6.05 2.88 -6.67
N CYS A 49 -5.03 2.13 -7.10
CA CYS A 49 -3.98 1.71 -6.19
C CYS A 49 -2.65 1.74 -6.92
N ILE A 50 -1.68 2.42 -6.32
CA ILE A 50 -0.32 2.52 -6.85
C ILE A 50 0.60 1.77 -5.89
N PHE A 51 1.41 0.89 -6.45
CA PHE A 51 2.46 0.20 -5.71
C PHE A 51 3.81 0.68 -6.17
N THR A 52 4.73 0.84 -5.23
CA THR A 52 6.14 1.03 -5.55
C THR A 52 6.95 -0.05 -4.88
N SER A 53 8.08 -0.36 -5.46
CA SER A 53 9.04 -1.27 -4.84
C SER A 53 10.45 -0.76 -5.08
N THR A 54 11.32 -1.02 -4.12
CA THR A 54 12.75 -0.71 -4.29
C THR A 54 13.33 -1.56 -5.40
N HIS A 55 14.41 -1.08 -6.03
CA HIS A 55 14.95 -1.72 -7.23
C HIS A 55 15.44 -3.16 -7.00
N ASP A 56 15.74 -3.51 -5.76
CA ASP A 56 16.17 -4.86 -5.39
C ASP A 56 15.03 -5.89 -5.37
N LEU A 57 13.78 -5.44 -5.47
CA LEU A 57 12.61 -6.31 -5.55
C LEU A 57 12.07 -6.32 -6.98
N ASN A 58 12.57 -7.23 -7.79
CA ASN A 58 12.19 -7.31 -9.21
C ASN A 58 11.66 -8.68 -9.63
N ALA A 59 11.38 -9.56 -8.69
CA ALA A 59 10.95 -10.92 -9.02
C ALA A 59 9.48 -11.03 -9.37
N GLN A 60 8.65 -10.06 -8.97
CA GLN A 60 7.21 -10.07 -9.24
C GLN A 60 6.63 -8.67 -9.08
N PHE A 61 5.50 -8.43 -9.74
CA PHE A 61 4.72 -7.21 -9.54
C PHE A 61 3.93 -7.27 -8.24
N PRO A 62 4.07 -6.28 -7.36
CA PRO A 62 3.21 -6.24 -6.16
C PRO A 62 1.72 -6.25 -6.45
N ALA A 63 1.31 -5.71 -7.60
CA ALA A 63 -0.11 -5.68 -7.99
C ALA A 63 -0.76 -7.06 -8.09
N VAL A 64 0.03 -8.13 -8.24
CA VAL A 64 -0.50 -9.50 -8.22
C VAL A 64 -1.25 -9.76 -6.91
N ALA A 65 -0.74 -9.24 -5.80
CA ALA A 65 -1.39 -9.38 -4.49
C ALA A 65 -2.79 -8.76 -4.49
N ALA A 66 -2.94 -7.57 -5.07
CA ALA A 66 -4.25 -6.92 -5.13
C ALA A 66 -5.25 -7.73 -5.96
N ARG A 67 -4.80 -8.28 -7.08
CA ARG A 67 -5.66 -9.14 -7.90
C ARG A 67 -6.08 -10.39 -7.15
N ASN A 68 -5.16 -10.98 -6.39
CA ASN A 68 -5.47 -12.17 -5.57
C ASN A 68 -6.52 -11.87 -4.50
N LEU A 69 -6.61 -10.63 -4.06
CA LEU A 69 -7.60 -10.19 -3.07
C LEU A 69 -8.91 -9.72 -3.69
N GLY A 70 -9.07 -9.89 -5.00
CA GLY A 70 -10.33 -9.57 -5.68
C GLY A 70 -10.43 -8.15 -6.21
N LEU A 71 -9.34 -7.39 -6.23
CA LEU A 71 -9.34 -6.02 -6.75
C LEU A 71 -9.12 -6.01 -8.27
N ASP A 72 -9.88 -6.82 -8.99
CA ASP A 72 -9.70 -7.02 -10.42
C ASP A 72 -10.28 -5.90 -11.28
N ARG A 73 -11.13 -5.04 -10.70
CA ARG A 73 -11.72 -3.89 -11.40
C ARG A 73 -11.09 -2.56 -11.01
N VAL A 74 -10.13 -2.59 -10.10
CA VAL A 74 -9.46 -1.39 -9.64
C VAL A 74 -8.24 -1.15 -10.52
N PRO A 75 -8.07 0.06 -11.08
CA PRO A 75 -6.83 0.39 -11.80
C PRO A 75 -5.62 0.26 -10.87
N LEU A 76 -4.65 -0.52 -11.29
CA LEU A 76 -3.43 -0.79 -10.54
C LEU A 76 -2.23 -0.34 -11.34
N LEU A 77 -1.25 0.24 -10.67
CA LEU A 77 -0.01 0.67 -11.28
C LEU A 77 1.15 0.28 -10.37
N CYS A 78 2.22 -0.24 -10.96
CA CYS A 78 3.46 -0.51 -10.25
C CYS A 78 4.56 0.41 -10.79
N ALA A 79 5.38 0.93 -9.90
CA ALA A 79 6.52 1.78 -10.26
C ALA A 79 7.70 1.42 -9.37
N GLN A 80 8.89 1.75 -9.84
CA GLN A 80 10.12 1.60 -9.06
C GLN A 80 10.35 2.85 -8.24
N GLU A 81 10.76 2.68 -6.99
CA GLU A 81 11.08 3.82 -6.12
C GLU A 81 12.37 4.49 -6.55
N VAL A 82 12.48 5.78 -6.25
CA VAL A 82 13.73 6.51 -6.46
C VAL A 82 14.82 5.84 -5.62
N ASP A 83 15.93 5.51 -6.27
CA ASP A 83 17.04 4.79 -5.66
C ASP A 83 17.96 5.77 -4.92
N VAL A 84 17.55 6.16 -3.71
CA VAL A 84 18.34 7.08 -2.89
C VAL A 84 19.36 6.27 -2.10
N PRO A 85 20.66 6.63 -2.18
CA PRO A 85 21.67 5.92 -1.39
C PRO A 85 21.35 5.94 0.09
N GLY A 86 21.44 4.78 0.73
CA GLY A 86 21.15 4.64 2.16
C GLY A 86 19.68 4.42 2.49
N ALA A 87 18.79 4.46 1.51
CA ALA A 87 17.39 4.18 1.76
C ALA A 87 17.19 2.70 2.14
N MET A 88 16.15 2.44 2.91
CA MET A 88 15.82 1.08 3.35
C MET A 88 15.57 0.17 2.15
N PRO A 89 16.24 -1.00 2.06
CA PRO A 89 16.03 -1.93 0.95
C PRO A 89 14.81 -2.80 1.16
N SER A 90 14.40 -3.51 0.12
CA SER A 90 13.32 -4.52 0.15
C SER A 90 11.98 -3.96 0.56
N VAL A 91 11.71 -2.70 0.23
CA VAL A 91 10.48 -2.01 0.65
C VAL A 91 9.45 -2.03 -0.46
N ILE A 92 8.21 -2.31 -0.08
CA ILE A 92 7.02 -2.16 -0.94
C ILE A 92 6.14 -1.12 -0.29
N ARG A 93 5.72 -0.11 -1.07
CA ARG A 93 4.78 0.91 -0.61
C ARG A 93 3.53 0.88 -1.45
N THR A 94 2.44 1.36 -0.87
CA THR A 94 1.20 1.53 -1.62
C THR A 94 0.55 2.85 -1.28
N LEU A 95 -0.09 3.44 -2.28
CA LEU A 95 -0.98 4.58 -2.14
C LEU A 95 -2.31 4.16 -2.72
N LEU A 96 -3.36 4.26 -1.93
CA LEU A 96 -4.67 3.76 -2.28
C LEU A 96 -5.67 4.89 -2.16
N HIS A 97 -6.42 5.14 -3.24
CA HIS A 97 -7.48 6.15 -3.27
C HIS A 97 -8.82 5.45 -3.20
N TYR A 98 -9.73 6.00 -2.40
CA TYR A 98 -11.03 5.36 -2.15
C TYR A 98 -12.04 6.40 -1.69
N TYR A 99 -13.32 6.08 -1.86
CA TYR A 99 -14.39 6.88 -1.30
C TYR A 99 -14.79 6.35 0.06
N GLY A 100 -14.98 7.24 0.99
CA GLY A 100 -15.45 6.92 2.34
C GLY A 100 -16.26 8.08 2.90
N PRO A 101 -16.85 7.89 4.08
CA PRO A 101 -17.62 8.96 4.72
C PRO A 101 -16.77 10.20 4.95
N ASP A 102 -17.40 11.37 4.95
CA ASP A 102 -16.65 12.63 5.12
C ASP A 102 -16.08 12.80 6.54
N ASP A 103 -16.55 12.03 7.51
CA ASP A 103 -16.01 12.00 8.86
C ASP A 103 -14.97 10.90 9.09
N HIS A 104 -14.57 10.20 8.02
CA HIS A 104 -13.55 9.17 8.06
C HIS A 104 -12.17 9.77 8.36
N THR A 105 -11.34 9.01 9.06
CA THR A 105 -9.93 9.35 9.27
C THR A 105 -9.09 8.22 8.71
N PRO A 106 -8.27 8.48 7.67
CA PRO A 106 -7.44 7.42 7.09
C PRO A 106 -6.48 6.81 8.11
N ALA A 107 -6.43 5.49 8.16
CA ALA A 107 -5.54 4.75 9.04
C ALA A 107 -4.45 4.10 8.19
N HIS A 108 -3.27 4.71 8.19
CA HIS A 108 -2.11 4.21 7.45
C HIS A 108 -1.57 2.93 8.09
N ALA A 109 -0.89 2.09 7.31
CA ALA A 109 -0.33 0.83 7.79
C ALA A 109 1.14 0.71 7.41
N TYR A 110 2.01 0.68 8.40
CA TYR A 110 3.45 0.48 8.23
C TYR A 110 3.84 -0.77 9.02
N LEU A 111 4.17 -1.85 8.32
CA LEU A 111 4.35 -3.17 8.90
C LEU A 111 5.81 -3.52 9.09
N GLY A 112 6.11 -4.29 10.15
CA GLY A 112 7.45 -4.78 10.42
C GLY A 112 8.46 -3.65 10.51
N GLU A 113 9.63 -3.85 9.90
CA GLU A 113 10.70 -2.84 9.90
C GLU A 113 10.31 -1.55 9.16
N ALA A 114 9.30 -1.62 8.28
CA ALA A 114 8.83 -0.42 7.58
C ALA A 114 8.21 0.62 8.54
N GLN A 115 7.95 0.25 9.78
CA GLN A 115 7.49 1.21 10.79
C GLN A 115 8.48 2.35 10.99
N GLU A 116 9.76 2.13 10.74
CA GLU A 116 10.78 3.17 10.84
C GLU A 116 10.55 4.30 9.84
N LEU A 117 9.88 4.02 8.73
CA LEU A 117 9.58 5.04 7.72
C LEU A 117 8.56 6.08 8.19
N ARG A 118 7.80 5.76 9.25
CA ARG A 118 6.81 6.70 9.79
C ARG A 118 7.44 7.94 10.40
N SER A 119 8.64 7.84 10.96
CA SER A 119 9.31 9.00 11.54
C SER A 119 9.65 10.03 10.47
N ASP A 120 10.06 9.57 9.28
CA ASP A 120 10.32 10.45 8.15
C ASP A 120 9.03 11.14 7.69
N LEU A 121 7.92 10.39 7.65
CA LEU A 121 6.63 10.93 7.26
C LEU A 121 6.12 11.96 8.25
N LYS A 122 6.32 11.74 9.53
CA LYS A 122 5.94 12.71 10.55
C LYS A 122 6.72 14.02 10.40
N ALA A 123 7.97 13.93 10.04
CA ALA A 123 8.79 15.12 9.81
C ALA A 123 8.38 15.86 8.54
N ALA A 124 7.89 15.14 7.54
CA ALA A 124 7.46 15.72 6.27
C ALA A 124 6.05 16.31 6.33
N GLN A 125 5.27 15.88 7.27
CA GLN A 125 3.88 16.32 7.44
C GLN A 125 3.77 17.39 8.49
#